data_bf559fad692933534680462512d7f758
#
_entry.id   bf559fad692933534680462512d7f758
#
_cell.length_a   1.000
_cell.length_b   1.000
_cell.length_c   1.000
_cell.angle_alpha   90.00
_cell.angle_beta   90.00
_cell.angle_gamma   90.00
#
_symmetry.space_group_name_H-M   'P 1'
#
loop_
_entity.id
_entity.type
_entity.pdbx_description
1 polymer ?
#
loop_
_entity_poly.entity_id
_entity_poly.type
_entity_poly.pdbx_seq_one_letter_code
_entity_poly.pdbx_strand_id
1 'polypeptide(L)'
;MGTTGSKRYALALGLAGAATLSALTATAPATAAPAKAPARATCPQLSTSIKWYGHNRAKLQKMIDERGSCSGHHGPRPVAAFDWDNTVVKNDISDATLAWALRHDKILRPADWRDTNPWLTEAADRALTKACGTDVPAGRPLPTAEKTACADEIMEIRGEARTMSGAEAFAGDWNHRRTVPEYAWVPQLFAGLRPATLTSYAKKARAENLAAPVGTEQTVGTHKLAGYVRYYDQQKDLIRTLKRAGFDVYIVSASAETVAEAWSSGVGVDAAHTIGVRSMVDGGRFTTGIRGCGDVKDGHGEAIPYIDGKRCWINQEIFKVKGAAAWRKQDPAHRIALGGGDADTDVTFVNDATGAHLAINRNKNELMCRGLDDADGRWVVNPMFIDPLPRKSGAYPCATEGYTRPDGSLGPVRRADGSVVPDQQDRIHG
;
A
#
# COMPACT_ATOMS: atom_id res chain seq x y z
N MET A 1 45.58 -51.91 -11.35
CA MET A 1 46.60 -51.55 -12.33
C MET A 1 46.87 -50.09 -12.14
N GLY A 2 47.81 -49.65 -11.47
CA GLY A 2 49.27 -49.68 -11.66
C GLY A 2 49.63 -48.22 -11.93
N THR A 3 50.34 -47.61 -11.20
CA THR A 3 51.66 -47.56 -10.57
C THR A 3 52.25 -46.17 -10.85
N THR A 4 52.76 -45.60 -9.78
CA THR A 4 54.12 -45.14 -9.51
C THR A 4 54.51 -43.81 -10.17
N GLY A 5 55.07 -42.82 -9.53
CA GLY A 5 56.10 -42.78 -8.48
C GLY A 5 57.25 -41.91 -8.92
N SER A 6 57.83 -41.13 -8.09
CA SER A 6 59.26 -40.96 -7.89
C SER A 6 59.70 -39.52 -7.58
N LYS A 7 60.11 -39.30 -6.45
CA LYS A 7 61.28 -38.82 -5.70
C LYS A 7 62.60 -38.56 -6.53
N ARG A 8 63.33 -37.48 -6.18
CA ARG A 8 64.76 -37.46 -5.73
C ARG A 8 65.25 -36.02 -5.64
N TYR A 9 65.72 -35.58 -4.48
CA TYR A 9 67.06 -35.48 -3.87
C TYR A 9 68.01 -34.52 -4.65
N ALA A 10 68.43 -33.51 -4.07
CA ALA A 10 69.47 -33.13 -3.08
C ALA A 10 70.78 -32.73 -3.76
N LEU A 11 71.39 -31.62 -3.37
CA LEU A 11 72.72 -31.59 -2.71
C LEU A 11 73.10 -30.15 -2.37
N ALA A 12 73.69 -30.03 -1.22
CA ALA A 12 74.32 -28.84 -0.66
C ALA A 12 75.75 -28.66 -1.12
N LEU A 13 76.27 -27.44 -1.14
CA LEU A 13 77.67 -27.15 -0.91
C LEU A 13 77.84 -25.76 -0.28
N GLY A 14 78.48 -25.70 0.83
CA GLY A 14 78.80 -24.49 1.54
C GLY A 14 80.08 -23.86 1.12
N LEU A 15 80.27 -22.57 1.41
CA LEU A 15 81.58 -21.92 1.55
C LEU A 15 81.48 -20.79 2.59
N ALA A 16 82.44 -20.80 3.50
CA ALA A 16 82.61 -19.86 4.57
C ALA A 16 83.22 -18.53 4.11
N GLY A 17 82.93 -17.45 4.79
CA GLY A 17 83.63 -16.16 4.56
C GLY A 17 83.17 -15.03 5.43
N ALA A 18 83.95 -14.74 6.44
CA ALA A 18 84.29 -13.46 7.08
C ALA A 18 83.17 -12.63 7.77
N ALA A 19 83.26 -12.56 9.04
CA ALA A 19 82.47 -11.66 9.91
C ALA A 19 83.04 -10.22 9.85
N THR A 20 82.22 -9.25 9.51
CA THR A 20 82.41 -7.85 9.78
C THR A 20 81.29 -7.38 10.76
N LEU A 21 81.71 -7.01 11.96
CA LEU A 21 80.81 -6.37 12.95
C LEU A 21 80.36 -5.00 12.41
N SER A 22 79.14 -4.86 11.99
CA SER A 22 78.56 -3.53 11.81
C SER A 22 77.54 -3.34 12.97
N ALA A 23 77.74 -2.28 13.72
CA ALA A 23 76.88 -1.84 14.81
C ALA A 23 75.50 -1.45 14.23
N LEU A 24 74.48 -2.27 14.49
CA LEU A 24 73.09 -1.96 14.19
C LEU A 24 72.57 -1.03 15.31
N THR A 25 72.34 0.23 14.99
CA THR A 25 71.51 1.14 15.77
C THR A 25 70.07 0.68 15.61
N ALA A 26 69.48 0.12 16.63
CA ALA A 26 68.08 -0.26 16.68
C ALA A 26 67.24 1.05 16.70
N THR A 27 66.67 1.41 15.55
CA THR A 27 65.57 2.37 15.50
C THR A 27 64.29 1.64 15.96
N ALA A 28 63.71 2.08 17.07
CA ALA A 28 62.42 1.59 17.54
C ALA A 28 61.35 1.81 16.47
N PRO A 29 60.47 0.81 16.22
CA PRO A 29 59.38 1.03 15.29
C PRO A 29 58.45 2.11 15.82
N ALA A 30 58.24 3.17 15.04
CA ALA A 30 57.20 4.15 15.31
C ALA A 30 55.84 3.44 15.37
N THR A 31 55.25 3.43 16.55
CA THR A 31 53.84 2.98 16.71
C THR A 31 52.96 3.89 15.87
N ALA A 32 52.49 3.38 14.73
CA ALA A 32 51.47 4.05 13.93
C ALA A 32 50.23 4.27 14.81
N ALA A 33 49.83 5.52 14.97
CA ALA A 33 48.56 5.83 15.63
C ALA A 33 47.42 5.05 14.95
N PRO A 34 46.46 4.50 15.74
CA PRO A 34 45.34 3.76 15.15
C PRO A 34 44.62 4.65 14.15
N ALA A 35 44.51 4.19 12.92
CA ALA A 35 43.74 4.87 11.88
C ALA A 35 42.32 5.12 12.42
N LYS A 36 41.93 6.40 12.46
CA LYS A 36 40.59 6.80 12.88
C LYS A 36 39.60 6.03 12.02
N ALA A 37 38.77 5.19 12.64
CA ALA A 37 37.74 4.46 11.93
C ALA A 37 36.93 5.47 11.07
N PRO A 38 36.59 5.14 9.81
CA PRO A 38 35.83 6.05 8.95
C PRO A 38 34.54 6.42 9.68
N ALA A 39 34.26 7.73 9.76
CA ALA A 39 33.03 8.21 10.36
C ALA A 39 31.85 7.50 9.68
N ARG A 40 31.00 6.83 10.47
CA ARG A 40 29.77 6.23 9.94
C ARG A 40 29.03 7.29 9.15
N ALA A 41 28.66 6.98 7.91
CA ALA A 41 27.85 7.87 7.11
C ALA A 41 26.54 8.15 7.88
N THR A 42 26.23 9.41 8.10
CA THR A 42 24.96 9.80 8.75
C THR A 42 23.79 9.43 7.85
N CYS A 43 22.78 8.81 8.43
CA CYS A 43 21.55 8.47 7.68
C CYS A 43 20.87 9.73 7.11
N PRO A 44 20.21 9.64 5.96
CA PRO A 44 19.34 10.68 5.44
C PRO A 44 18.32 11.11 6.49
N GLN A 45 18.15 12.42 6.66
CA GLN A 45 17.27 12.98 7.69
C GLN A 45 15.96 13.46 7.09
N LEU A 46 14.84 13.22 7.82
CA LEU A 46 13.55 13.84 7.56
C LEU A 46 13.65 15.36 7.75
N SER A 47 13.01 16.11 6.88
CA SER A 47 13.01 17.57 6.94
C SER A 47 12.48 18.09 8.28
N THR A 48 13.21 19.04 8.86
CA THR A 48 12.80 19.72 10.09
C THR A 48 11.76 20.82 9.84
N SER A 49 11.61 21.27 8.59
CA SER A 49 10.63 22.27 8.20
C SER A 49 9.23 21.69 7.99
N ILE A 50 9.11 20.34 7.86
CA ILE A 50 7.83 19.65 7.69
C ILE A 50 7.32 19.23 9.06
N LYS A 51 6.11 19.68 9.39
CA LYS A 51 5.49 19.39 10.70
C LYS A 51 4.88 18.00 10.73
N TRP A 52 5.21 17.25 11.78
CA TRP A 52 4.61 16.00 12.18
C TRP A 52 3.92 16.17 13.53
N TYR A 53 2.93 15.34 13.82
CA TYR A 53 2.27 15.39 15.13
C TYR A 53 3.22 14.91 16.25
N GLY A 54 3.27 15.65 17.34
CA GLY A 54 4.07 15.31 18.52
C GLY A 54 5.52 14.95 18.19
N HIS A 55 5.97 13.79 18.63
CA HIS A 55 7.33 13.28 18.42
C HIS A 55 7.45 12.32 17.22
N ASN A 56 6.46 12.24 16.36
CA ASN A 56 6.38 11.25 15.28
C ASN A 56 7.54 11.34 14.29
N ARG A 57 8.01 12.56 13.96
CA ARG A 57 9.21 12.72 13.13
C ARG A 57 10.44 12.04 13.75
N ALA A 58 10.65 12.21 15.06
CA ALA A 58 11.78 11.61 15.75
C ALA A 58 11.66 10.07 15.83
N LYS A 59 10.45 9.53 16.08
CA LYS A 59 10.21 8.07 16.04
C LYS A 59 10.53 7.49 14.65
N LEU A 60 10.04 8.12 13.56
CA LEU A 60 10.34 7.68 12.19
C LEU A 60 11.82 7.81 11.86
N GLN A 61 12.47 8.91 12.24
CA GLN A 61 13.91 9.08 12.02
C GLN A 61 14.72 8.01 12.74
N LYS A 62 14.39 7.71 13.99
CA LYS A 62 15.04 6.63 14.75
C LYS A 62 14.93 5.29 14.02
N MET A 63 13.74 4.95 13.51
CA MET A 63 13.54 3.73 12.72
C MET A 63 14.42 3.73 11.45
N ILE A 64 14.53 4.87 10.75
CA ILE A 64 15.40 5.03 9.58
C ILE A 64 16.87 4.83 9.96
N ASP A 65 17.31 5.44 11.07
CA ASP A 65 18.68 5.35 11.57
C ASP A 65 19.04 3.91 12.00
N GLU A 66 18.08 3.14 12.49
CA GLU A 66 18.29 1.76 12.94
C GLU A 66 18.24 0.74 11.81
N ARG A 67 17.43 0.96 10.77
CA ARG A 67 17.13 -0.03 9.73
C ARG A 67 17.72 0.30 8.36
N GLY A 68 18.05 1.54 8.10
CA GLY A 68 18.61 1.97 6.82
C GLY A 68 20.00 1.42 6.56
N SER A 69 20.41 1.33 5.30
CA SER A 69 21.77 0.88 4.90
C SER A 69 22.88 1.73 5.49
N CYS A 70 22.59 2.97 5.84
CA CYS A 70 23.48 3.90 6.53
C CYS A 70 23.83 3.48 7.97
N SER A 71 23.01 2.60 8.59
CA SER A 71 23.28 2.08 9.94
C SER A 71 24.40 1.03 9.98
N GLY A 72 24.94 0.62 8.83
CA GLY A 72 25.85 -0.52 8.71
C GLY A 72 25.13 -1.85 8.74
N HIS A 73 23.83 -1.86 8.50
CA HIS A 73 23.08 -3.09 8.37
C HIS A 73 23.47 -3.81 7.06
N HIS A 74 23.98 -5.04 7.16
CA HIS A 74 24.46 -5.85 6.04
C HIS A 74 23.45 -6.93 5.61
N GLY A 75 22.18 -6.81 6.02
CA GLY A 75 21.09 -7.69 5.62
C GLY A 75 20.40 -7.30 4.31
N PRO A 76 19.31 -8.03 3.97
CA PRO A 76 18.43 -7.61 2.86
C PRO A 76 17.93 -6.17 3.06
N ARG A 77 17.65 -5.49 1.95
CA ARG A 77 17.08 -4.14 2.01
C ARG A 77 15.80 -4.13 2.83
N PRO A 78 15.64 -3.22 3.80
CA PRO A 78 14.39 -3.10 4.52
C PRO A 78 13.28 -2.61 3.58
N VAL A 79 12.08 -3.13 3.77
CA VAL A 79 10.91 -2.77 2.97
C VAL A 79 10.01 -1.82 3.73
N ALA A 80 9.54 -0.77 3.07
CA ALA A 80 8.46 0.07 3.55
C ALA A 80 7.26 -0.06 2.60
N ALA A 81 6.07 -0.26 3.13
CA ALA A 81 4.85 -0.36 2.35
C ALA A 81 3.83 0.68 2.84
N PHE A 82 3.20 1.36 1.89
CA PHE A 82 2.20 2.38 2.17
C PHE A 82 0.91 2.07 1.41
N ASP A 83 -0.21 2.24 2.06
CA ASP A 83 -1.46 2.50 1.38
C ASP A 83 -1.37 3.83 0.62
N TRP A 84 -2.35 4.09 -0.26
CA TRP A 84 -2.29 5.28 -1.10
C TRP A 84 -3.30 6.34 -0.71
N ASP A 85 -4.60 6.03 -0.81
CA ASP A 85 -5.69 6.95 -0.65
C ASP A 85 -5.83 7.42 0.81
N ASN A 86 -5.76 8.73 1.03
CA ASN A 86 -5.70 9.37 2.34
C ASN A 86 -4.50 8.98 3.24
N THR A 87 -3.61 8.12 2.76
CA THR A 87 -2.33 7.77 3.40
C THR A 87 -1.16 8.56 2.81
N VAL A 88 -0.92 8.44 1.50
CA VAL A 88 0.13 9.20 0.77
C VAL A 88 -0.44 10.47 0.16
N VAL A 89 -1.70 10.45 -0.21
CA VAL A 89 -2.44 11.59 -0.73
C VAL A 89 -3.66 11.91 0.15
N LYS A 90 -4.17 13.12 0.07
CA LYS A 90 -5.52 13.49 0.50
C LYS A 90 -6.50 13.12 -0.58
N ASN A 91 -7.62 12.50 -0.22
CA ASN A 91 -8.70 11.99 -1.05
C ASN A 91 -8.32 10.72 -1.85
N ASP A 92 -9.28 10.23 -2.65
CA ASP A 92 -9.26 8.92 -3.29
C ASP A 92 -9.02 9.05 -4.80
N ILE A 93 -8.04 8.29 -5.32
CA ILE A 93 -7.68 8.31 -6.75
C ILE A 93 -8.59 7.43 -7.61
N SER A 94 -9.19 6.40 -7.01
CA SER A 94 -10.21 5.59 -7.71
C SER A 94 -11.44 6.41 -7.98
N ASP A 95 -11.92 7.13 -6.96
CA ASP A 95 -13.08 8.03 -7.08
C ASP A 95 -12.77 9.18 -8.06
N ALA A 96 -11.57 9.78 -7.98
CA ALA A 96 -11.14 10.80 -8.92
C ALA A 96 -11.11 10.28 -10.38
N THR A 97 -10.64 9.04 -10.60
CA THR A 97 -10.55 8.45 -11.94
C THR A 97 -11.92 8.02 -12.46
N LEU A 98 -12.76 7.40 -11.61
CA LEU A 98 -14.12 7.02 -11.96
C LEU A 98 -14.98 8.24 -12.27
N ALA A 99 -14.91 9.29 -11.42
CA ALA A 99 -15.61 10.55 -11.65
C ALA A 99 -15.20 11.20 -12.98
N TRP A 100 -13.89 11.24 -13.26
CA TRP A 100 -13.41 11.72 -14.55
C TRP A 100 -13.95 10.87 -15.71
N ALA A 101 -13.94 9.54 -15.59
CA ALA A 101 -14.43 8.64 -16.63
C ALA A 101 -15.93 8.82 -16.90
N LEU A 102 -16.75 8.97 -15.85
CA LEU A 102 -18.19 9.18 -15.96
C LEU A 102 -18.50 10.55 -16.61
N ARG A 103 -17.81 11.61 -16.22
CA ARG A 103 -18.00 12.96 -16.80
C ARG A 103 -17.57 13.08 -18.27
N HIS A 104 -16.82 12.09 -18.79
CA HIS A 104 -16.28 12.09 -20.15
C HIS A 104 -16.75 10.91 -20.99
N ASP A 105 -17.80 10.17 -20.58
CA ASP A 105 -18.34 9.02 -21.32
C ASP A 105 -17.28 7.93 -21.60
N LYS A 106 -16.57 7.51 -20.57
CA LYS A 106 -15.46 6.55 -20.72
C LYS A 106 -15.74 5.16 -20.14
N ILE A 107 -16.88 4.96 -19.54
CA ILE A 107 -17.35 3.64 -19.10
C ILE A 107 -18.02 2.95 -20.28
N LEU A 108 -17.61 1.72 -20.57
CA LEU A 108 -18.24 0.93 -21.63
C LEU A 108 -19.47 0.21 -21.08
N ARG A 109 -20.56 0.19 -21.88
CA ARG A 109 -21.73 -0.61 -21.53
C ARG A 109 -21.36 -2.11 -21.48
N PRO A 110 -21.53 -2.82 -20.35
CA PRO A 110 -21.37 -4.28 -20.35
C PRO A 110 -22.50 -4.95 -21.15
N ALA A 111 -22.32 -6.20 -21.53
CA ALA A 111 -23.39 -6.98 -22.14
C ALA A 111 -24.52 -7.23 -21.13
N ASP A 112 -24.13 -7.60 -19.92
CA ASP A 112 -24.97 -7.77 -18.74
C ASP A 112 -24.24 -7.15 -17.53
N TRP A 113 -24.92 -6.38 -16.68
CA TRP A 113 -24.31 -5.79 -15.51
C TRP A 113 -23.88 -6.85 -14.48
N ARG A 114 -24.60 -7.96 -14.40
CA ARG A 114 -24.25 -9.07 -13.50
C ARG A 114 -22.92 -9.75 -13.86
N ASP A 115 -22.53 -9.69 -15.14
CA ASP A 115 -21.22 -10.19 -15.58
C ASP A 115 -20.05 -9.32 -15.06
N THR A 116 -20.36 -8.12 -14.56
CA THR A 116 -19.32 -7.24 -14.03
C THR A 116 -18.81 -7.66 -12.66
N ASN A 117 -19.69 -8.21 -11.81
CA ASN A 117 -19.32 -8.67 -10.46
C ASN A 117 -20.27 -9.79 -10.00
N PRO A 118 -19.78 -10.93 -9.47
CA PRO A 118 -20.59 -12.09 -9.11
C PRO A 118 -21.58 -11.84 -7.96
N TRP A 119 -21.30 -10.83 -7.16
CA TRP A 119 -22.17 -10.46 -6.03
C TRP A 119 -23.20 -9.38 -6.39
N LEU A 120 -23.15 -8.82 -7.62
CA LEU A 120 -24.13 -7.82 -8.03
C LEU A 120 -25.52 -8.43 -8.07
N THR A 121 -26.48 -7.82 -7.36
CA THR A 121 -27.84 -8.32 -7.23
C THR A 121 -28.66 -8.08 -8.51
N GLU A 122 -29.76 -8.84 -8.67
CA GLU A 122 -30.74 -8.55 -9.74
C GLU A 122 -31.36 -7.16 -9.57
N ALA A 123 -31.48 -6.66 -8.34
CA ALA A 123 -32.02 -5.32 -8.10
C ALA A 123 -31.07 -4.25 -8.67
N ALA A 124 -29.75 -4.41 -8.44
CA ALA A 124 -28.75 -3.51 -8.99
C ALA A 124 -28.65 -3.62 -10.53
N ASP A 125 -28.69 -4.83 -11.08
CA ASP A 125 -28.75 -5.02 -12.54
C ASP A 125 -29.94 -4.30 -13.18
N ARG A 126 -31.15 -4.49 -12.64
CA ARG A 126 -32.34 -3.79 -13.12
C ARG A 126 -32.25 -2.27 -12.99
N ALA A 127 -31.68 -1.79 -11.88
CA ALA A 127 -31.51 -0.37 -11.64
C ALA A 127 -30.51 0.25 -12.65
N LEU A 128 -29.35 -0.38 -12.83
CA LEU A 128 -28.33 0.04 -13.82
C LEU A 128 -28.88 -0.04 -15.25
N THR A 129 -29.55 -1.11 -15.60
CA THR A 129 -30.17 -1.28 -16.93
C THR A 129 -31.22 -0.21 -17.20
N LYS A 130 -32.07 0.11 -16.21
CA LYS A 130 -33.06 1.18 -16.32
C LYS A 130 -32.38 2.55 -16.44
N ALA A 131 -31.38 2.83 -15.62
CA ALA A 131 -30.74 4.15 -15.56
C ALA A 131 -29.85 4.42 -16.77
N CYS A 132 -29.05 3.43 -17.20
CA CYS A 132 -28.13 3.55 -18.33
C CYS A 132 -28.78 3.30 -19.69
N GLY A 133 -29.87 2.54 -19.72
CA GLY A 133 -30.58 2.17 -20.94
C GLY A 133 -29.92 1.01 -21.68
N THR A 134 -30.60 0.51 -22.74
CA THR A 134 -30.13 -0.58 -23.61
C THR A 134 -29.88 -0.15 -25.05
N ASP A 135 -30.11 1.11 -25.34
CA ASP A 135 -29.95 1.75 -26.66
C ASP A 135 -28.49 1.84 -27.13
N VAL A 136 -27.54 1.87 -26.21
CA VAL A 136 -26.11 1.80 -26.53
C VAL A 136 -25.70 0.34 -26.68
N PRO A 137 -25.06 -0.09 -27.79
CA PRO A 137 -24.56 -1.47 -27.92
C PRO A 137 -23.52 -1.81 -26.85
N ALA A 138 -23.47 -3.08 -26.42
CA ALA A 138 -22.43 -3.56 -25.51
C ALA A 138 -21.01 -3.26 -26.06
N GLY A 139 -20.10 -2.89 -25.16
CA GLY A 139 -18.73 -2.50 -25.50
C GLY A 139 -18.58 -1.08 -26.06
N ARG A 140 -19.66 -0.31 -26.15
CA ARG A 140 -19.63 1.11 -26.56
C ARG A 140 -19.72 2.02 -25.33
N PRO A 141 -19.13 3.24 -25.40
CA PRO A 141 -19.20 4.18 -24.29
C PRO A 141 -20.63 4.57 -23.93
N LEU A 142 -20.95 4.51 -22.64
CA LEU A 142 -22.18 5.03 -22.07
C LEU A 142 -22.15 6.56 -22.05
N PRO A 143 -23.23 7.26 -22.42
CA PRO A 143 -23.29 8.73 -22.39
C PRO A 143 -23.58 9.23 -20.96
N THR A 144 -22.70 8.92 -20.00
CA THR A 144 -22.87 9.18 -18.57
C THR A 144 -22.77 10.66 -18.22
N ALA A 145 -22.15 11.46 -19.08
CA ALA A 145 -22.11 12.93 -18.92
C ALA A 145 -23.50 13.57 -19.09
N GLU A 146 -24.32 13.03 -20.01
CA GLU A 146 -25.66 13.53 -20.30
C GLU A 146 -26.75 12.74 -19.56
N LYS A 147 -26.61 11.41 -19.48
CA LYS A 147 -27.52 10.52 -18.72
C LYS A 147 -27.14 10.52 -17.24
N THR A 148 -27.49 11.59 -16.53
CA THR A 148 -27.18 11.77 -15.10
C THR A 148 -27.64 10.59 -14.26
N ALA A 149 -28.82 10.02 -14.53
CA ALA A 149 -29.33 8.86 -13.81
C ALA A 149 -28.41 7.62 -13.89
N CYS A 150 -27.71 7.41 -15.03
CA CYS A 150 -26.75 6.33 -15.18
C CYS A 150 -25.49 6.58 -14.31
N ALA A 151 -24.99 7.82 -14.32
CA ALA A 151 -23.88 8.21 -13.49
C ALA A 151 -24.23 8.11 -11.99
N ASP A 152 -25.43 8.54 -11.61
CA ASP A 152 -25.94 8.47 -10.24
C ASP A 152 -26.01 7.02 -9.74
N GLU A 153 -26.60 6.13 -10.54
CA GLU A 153 -26.72 4.71 -10.15
C GLU A 153 -25.33 4.06 -9.94
N ILE A 154 -24.37 4.37 -10.83
CA ILE A 154 -23.00 3.84 -10.69
C ILE A 154 -22.33 4.41 -9.45
N MET A 155 -22.49 5.71 -9.17
CA MET A 155 -21.87 6.36 -8.02
C MET A 155 -22.48 5.89 -6.70
N GLU A 156 -23.80 5.71 -6.64
CA GLU A 156 -24.49 5.22 -5.44
C GLU A 156 -24.07 3.79 -5.10
N ILE A 157 -24.06 2.90 -6.10
CA ILE A 157 -23.60 1.52 -5.90
C ILE A 157 -22.14 1.48 -5.44
N ARG A 158 -21.27 2.34 -6.02
CA ARG A 158 -19.87 2.44 -5.62
C ARG A 158 -19.69 2.97 -4.19
N GLY A 159 -20.45 3.98 -3.81
CA GLY A 159 -20.29 4.69 -2.54
C GLY A 159 -21.00 4.02 -1.37
N GLU A 160 -22.23 3.57 -1.59
CA GLU A 160 -23.14 3.13 -0.53
C GLU A 160 -23.47 1.62 -0.61
N ALA A 161 -22.93 0.89 -1.62
CA ALA A 161 -23.28 -0.51 -1.90
C ALA A 161 -24.82 -0.71 -2.06
N ARG A 162 -25.52 0.35 -2.49
CA ARG A 162 -26.98 0.38 -2.69
C ARG A 162 -27.31 0.99 -4.03
N THR A 163 -28.51 0.68 -4.51
CA THR A 163 -29.08 1.37 -5.66
C THR A 163 -29.65 2.73 -5.22
N MET A 164 -29.88 3.64 -6.16
CA MET A 164 -30.58 4.91 -5.91
C MET A 164 -31.96 4.74 -5.27
N SER A 165 -32.60 3.56 -5.43
CA SER A 165 -33.86 3.22 -4.76
C SER A 165 -33.68 2.61 -3.36
N GLY A 166 -32.45 2.46 -2.87
CA GLY A 166 -32.12 1.94 -1.55
C GLY A 166 -32.03 0.41 -1.46
N ALA A 167 -32.16 -0.33 -2.58
CA ALA A 167 -31.96 -1.78 -2.56
C ALA A 167 -30.46 -2.13 -2.42
N GLU A 168 -30.15 -3.26 -1.77
CA GLU A 168 -28.78 -3.75 -1.70
C GLU A 168 -28.22 -4.05 -3.10
N ALA A 169 -27.05 -3.51 -3.40
CA ALA A 169 -26.42 -3.69 -4.70
C ALA A 169 -25.59 -4.96 -4.78
N PHE A 170 -25.08 -5.45 -3.68
CA PHE A 170 -24.29 -6.68 -3.60
C PHE A 170 -24.86 -7.62 -2.55
N ALA A 171 -24.88 -8.93 -2.85
CA ALA A 171 -25.34 -9.97 -1.95
C ALA A 171 -24.59 -11.28 -2.21
N GLY A 172 -24.44 -12.08 -1.17
CA GLY A 172 -23.76 -13.37 -1.21
C GLY A 172 -22.68 -13.47 -0.12
N ASP A 173 -21.92 -14.54 -0.19
CA ASP A 173 -20.87 -14.81 0.79
C ASP A 173 -19.51 -14.37 0.24
N TRP A 174 -18.80 -13.56 0.99
CA TRP A 174 -17.40 -13.22 0.76
C TRP A 174 -16.65 -13.08 2.08
N ASN A 175 -15.34 -13.17 2.01
CA ASN A 175 -14.51 -12.96 3.19
C ASN A 175 -14.27 -11.45 3.38
N HIS A 176 -14.93 -10.85 4.35
CA HIS A 176 -14.88 -9.42 4.66
C HIS A 176 -13.51 -8.88 5.06
N ARG A 177 -12.50 -9.76 5.22
CA ARG A 177 -11.12 -9.33 5.43
C ARG A 177 -10.23 -9.49 4.19
N ARG A 178 -10.77 -10.00 3.08
CA ARG A 178 -10.04 -10.22 1.83
C ARG A 178 -10.56 -9.42 0.67
N THR A 179 -11.81 -9.02 0.75
CA THR A 179 -12.49 -8.25 -0.29
C THR A 179 -13.73 -7.55 0.26
N VAL A 180 -14.17 -6.58 -0.51
CA VAL A 180 -15.49 -5.98 -0.43
C VAL A 180 -15.93 -5.73 -1.89
N PRO A 181 -17.16 -6.16 -2.28
CA PRO A 181 -17.59 -6.17 -3.68
C PRO A 181 -17.50 -4.82 -4.37
N GLU A 182 -17.89 -3.72 -3.73
CA GLU A 182 -17.88 -2.37 -4.31
C GLU A 182 -16.46 -1.89 -4.66
N TYR A 183 -15.41 -2.34 -3.96
CA TYR A 183 -14.02 -2.03 -4.31
C TYR A 183 -13.52 -2.87 -5.48
N ALA A 184 -13.87 -4.16 -5.51
CA ALA A 184 -13.56 -5.03 -6.63
C ALA A 184 -14.28 -4.59 -7.93
N TRP A 185 -15.49 -4.01 -7.79
CA TRP A 185 -16.30 -3.59 -8.92
C TRP A 185 -15.72 -2.39 -9.69
N VAL A 186 -15.06 -1.43 -9.02
CA VAL A 186 -14.50 -0.26 -9.70
C VAL A 186 -13.52 -0.63 -10.83
N PRO A 187 -12.48 -1.47 -10.63
CA PRO A 187 -11.65 -1.91 -11.74
C PRO A 187 -12.42 -2.73 -12.79
N GLN A 188 -13.46 -3.46 -12.42
CA GLN A 188 -14.31 -4.23 -13.33
C GLN A 188 -15.16 -3.33 -14.25
N LEU A 189 -15.54 -2.13 -13.83
CA LEU A 189 -16.19 -1.14 -14.68
C LEU A 189 -15.33 -0.69 -15.87
N PHE A 190 -14.01 -0.90 -15.80
CA PHE A 190 -13.08 -0.59 -16.90
C PHE A 190 -12.83 -1.79 -17.83
N ALA A 191 -13.58 -2.88 -17.70
CA ALA A 191 -13.51 -4.01 -18.61
C ALA A 191 -13.75 -3.57 -20.07
N GLY A 192 -13.05 -4.21 -21.01
CA GLY A 192 -13.04 -3.86 -22.43
C GLY A 192 -12.04 -2.76 -22.82
N LEU A 193 -11.53 -1.97 -21.87
CA LEU A 193 -10.49 -0.99 -22.14
C LEU A 193 -9.10 -1.65 -22.26
N ARG A 194 -8.20 -1.05 -23.03
CA ARG A 194 -6.78 -1.40 -22.99
C ARG A 194 -6.12 -0.80 -21.74
N PRO A 195 -5.12 -1.47 -21.10
CA PRO A 195 -4.39 -0.91 -19.96
C PRO A 195 -3.87 0.51 -20.21
N ALA A 196 -3.24 0.76 -21.37
CA ALA A 196 -2.75 2.09 -21.73
C ALA A 196 -3.86 3.16 -21.81
N THR A 197 -5.09 2.75 -22.14
CA THR A 197 -6.26 3.67 -22.16
C THR A 197 -6.63 4.09 -20.74
N LEU A 198 -6.73 3.13 -19.81
CA LEU A 198 -7.00 3.44 -18.40
C LEU A 198 -5.87 4.27 -17.77
N THR A 199 -4.61 3.94 -18.08
CA THR A 199 -3.46 4.78 -17.66
C THR A 199 -3.62 6.23 -18.15
N SER A 200 -4.08 6.43 -19.39
CA SER A 200 -4.34 7.78 -19.93
C SER A 200 -5.46 8.49 -19.16
N TYR A 201 -6.54 7.79 -18.82
CA TYR A 201 -7.64 8.35 -18.04
C TYR A 201 -7.19 8.74 -16.62
N ALA A 202 -6.47 7.85 -15.94
CA ALA A 202 -5.90 8.12 -14.62
C ALA A 202 -4.95 9.33 -14.63
N LYS A 203 -4.11 9.48 -15.67
CA LYS A 203 -3.23 10.65 -15.82
C LYS A 203 -4.01 11.95 -16.04
N LYS A 204 -5.11 11.91 -16.79
CA LYS A 204 -5.99 13.08 -17.00
C LYS A 204 -6.72 13.46 -15.73
N ALA A 205 -7.31 12.49 -15.03
CA ALA A 205 -7.92 12.68 -13.72
C ALA A 205 -6.91 13.26 -12.71
N ARG A 206 -5.68 12.72 -12.70
CA ARG A 206 -4.59 13.23 -11.86
C ARG A 206 -4.27 14.70 -12.16
N ALA A 207 -4.11 15.05 -13.44
CA ALA A 207 -3.79 16.43 -13.83
C ALA A 207 -4.88 17.40 -13.39
N GLU A 208 -6.15 17.05 -13.60
CA GLU A 208 -7.30 17.85 -13.20
C GLU A 208 -7.36 18.01 -11.67
N ASN A 209 -7.30 16.92 -10.93
CA ASN A 209 -7.43 16.94 -9.47
C ASN A 209 -6.24 17.62 -8.77
N LEU A 210 -5.02 17.52 -9.32
CA LEU A 210 -3.87 18.23 -8.78
C LEU A 210 -3.91 19.74 -9.07
N ALA A 211 -4.53 20.17 -10.17
CA ALA A 211 -4.67 21.57 -10.53
C ALA A 211 -5.79 22.28 -9.74
N ALA A 212 -6.83 21.54 -9.33
CA ALA A 212 -7.95 22.09 -8.61
C ALA A 212 -7.54 22.59 -7.20
N PRO A 213 -8.03 23.71 -6.67
CA PRO A 213 -7.77 24.14 -5.29
C PRO A 213 -8.21 23.10 -4.25
N VAL A 214 -7.56 23.13 -3.07
CA VAL A 214 -8.04 22.35 -1.90
C VAL A 214 -9.44 22.82 -1.55
N GLY A 215 -10.32 21.86 -1.23
CA GLY A 215 -11.73 22.13 -0.94
C GLY A 215 -12.64 22.17 -2.18
N THR A 216 -12.09 22.01 -3.39
CA THR A 216 -12.91 21.93 -4.62
C THR A 216 -13.81 20.70 -4.57
N GLU A 217 -15.09 20.88 -4.87
CA GLU A 217 -16.03 19.80 -5.15
C GLU A 217 -16.20 19.62 -6.66
N GLN A 218 -16.48 18.39 -7.08
CA GLN A 218 -16.93 18.04 -8.42
C GLN A 218 -18.29 17.35 -8.35
N THR A 219 -19.05 17.44 -9.44
CA THR A 219 -20.36 16.80 -9.56
C THR A 219 -20.31 15.72 -10.62
N VAL A 220 -20.85 14.53 -10.30
CA VAL A 220 -21.06 13.40 -11.22
C VAL A 220 -22.50 12.97 -11.09
N GLY A 221 -23.27 13.11 -12.16
CA GLY A 221 -24.73 13.06 -12.04
C GLY A 221 -25.22 14.13 -11.08
N THR A 222 -25.83 13.73 -9.96
CA THR A 222 -26.24 14.59 -8.84
C THR A 222 -25.32 14.49 -7.63
N HIS A 223 -24.38 13.52 -7.61
CA HIS A 223 -23.46 13.30 -6.50
C HIS A 223 -22.37 14.38 -6.46
N LYS A 224 -22.13 14.90 -5.27
CA LYS A 224 -21.01 15.78 -4.97
C LYS A 224 -19.90 14.99 -4.28
N LEU A 225 -18.69 15.13 -4.78
CA LEU A 225 -17.50 14.48 -4.22
C LEU A 225 -16.30 15.42 -4.30
N ALA A 226 -15.21 15.04 -3.60
CA ALA A 226 -13.97 15.81 -3.67
C ALA A 226 -13.48 15.92 -5.11
N GLY A 227 -13.26 17.15 -5.60
CA GLY A 227 -12.72 17.45 -6.92
C GLY A 227 -11.22 17.75 -6.90
N TYR A 228 -10.51 17.37 -5.86
CA TYR A 228 -9.08 17.58 -5.72
C TYR A 228 -8.39 16.41 -5.05
N VAL A 229 -7.12 16.20 -5.36
CA VAL A 229 -6.22 15.29 -4.68
C VAL A 229 -4.91 16.02 -4.39
N ARG A 230 -4.29 15.79 -3.24
CA ARG A 230 -3.00 16.39 -2.87
C ARG A 230 -2.08 15.37 -2.26
N TYR A 231 -0.83 15.34 -2.72
CA TYR A 231 0.23 14.62 -2.02
C TYR A 231 0.51 15.27 -0.67
N TYR A 232 0.57 14.48 0.38
CA TYR A 232 1.04 14.97 1.68
C TYR A 232 2.55 15.21 1.63
N ASP A 233 2.99 16.40 2.00
CA ASP A 233 4.43 16.73 2.01
C ASP A 233 5.21 15.86 2.98
N GLN A 234 4.58 15.48 4.09
CA GLN A 234 5.13 14.54 5.07
C GLN A 234 5.47 13.21 4.42
N GLN A 235 4.55 12.66 3.63
CA GLN A 235 4.72 11.36 2.97
C GLN A 235 5.73 11.44 1.83
N LYS A 236 5.74 12.52 1.05
CA LYS A 236 6.76 12.76 0.02
C LYS A 236 8.16 12.80 0.61
N ASP A 237 8.34 13.51 1.74
CA ASP A 237 9.61 13.60 2.42
C ASP A 237 10.03 12.26 3.01
N LEU A 238 9.11 11.55 3.67
CA LEU A 238 9.35 10.23 4.24
C LEU A 238 9.77 9.21 3.16
N ILE A 239 9.00 9.08 2.09
CA ILE A 239 9.29 8.16 0.97
C ILE A 239 10.66 8.47 0.36
N ARG A 240 10.95 9.74 0.09
CA ARG A 240 12.25 10.18 -0.44
C ARG A 240 13.41 9.84 0.52
N THR A 241 13.21 10.06 1.82
CA THR A 241 14.22 9.80 2.84
C THR A 241 14.47 8.31 3.02
N LEU A 242 13.41 7.48 3.04
CA LEU A 242 13.50 6.02 3.08
C LEU A 242 14.29 5.47 1.88
N LYS A 243 13.95 5.91 0.65
CA LYS A 243 14.67 5.48 -0.56
C LYS A 243 16.16 5.84 -0.49
N ARG A 244 16.49 7.03 -0.03
CA ARG A 244 17.88 7.46 0.16
C ARG A 244 18.59 6.70 1.29
N ALA A 245 17.84 6.23 2.29
CA ALA A 245 18.34 5.36 3.35
C ALA A 245 18.45 3.88 2.95
N GLY A 246 18.13 3.53 1.68
CA GLY A 246 18.28 2.20 1.13
C GLY A 246 17.08 1.27 1.33
N PHE A 247 15.92 1.81 1.70
CA PHE A 247 14.69 1.03 1.73
C PHE A 247 14.14 0.76 0.32
N ASP A 248 13.56 -0.40 0.13
CA ASP A 248 12.65 -0.67 -0.98
C ASP A 248 11.25 -0.20 -0.57
N VAL A 249 10.69 0.77 -1.33
CA VAL A 249 9.42 1.41 -0.98
C VAL A 249 8.33 0.97 -1.94
N TYR A 250 7.25 0.43 -1.38
CA TYR A 250 6.10 -0.08 -2.12
C TYR A 250 4.82 0.70 -1.79
N ILE A 251 3.94 0.79 -2.79
CA ILE A 251 2.54 1.19 -2.62
C ILE A 251 1.68 -0.08 -2.67
N VAL A 252 0.71 -0.20 -1.75
CA VAL A 252 -0.22 -1.33 -1.66
C VAL A 252 -1.63 -0.78 -1.48
N SER A 253 -2.32 -0.57 -2.61
CA SER A 253 -3.59 0.13 -2.69
C SER A 253 -4.77 -0.80 -3.00
N ALA A 254 -5.94 -0.50 -2.48
CA ALA A 254 -7.20 -1.12 -2.89
C ALA A 254 -7.78 -0.52 -4.19
N SER A 255 -7.11 0.45 -4.80
CA SER A 255 -7.41 1.00 -6.11
C SER A 255 -6.96 0.07 -7.24
N ALA A 256 -7.54 0.19 -8.42
CA ALA A 256 -7.06 -0.51 -9.62
C ALA A 256 -5.54 -0.27 -9.80
N GLU A 257 -4.76 -1.34 -9.99
CA GLU A 257 -3.29 -1.27 -10.07
C GLU A 257 -2.81 -0.24 -11.11
N THR A 258 -3.39 -0.27 -12.30
CA THR A 258 -3.06 0.69 -13.37
C THR A 258 -3.33 2.15 -12.99
N VAL A 259 -4.34 2.40 -12.16
CA VAL A 259 -4.64 3.74 -11.62
C VAL A 259 -3.59 4.12 -10.58
N ALA A 260 -3.30 3.23 -9.62
CA ALA A 260 -2.29 3.45 -8.59
C ALA A 260 -0.90 3.72 -9.19
N GLU A 261 -0.48 2.97 -10.22
CA GLU A 261 0.78 3.18 -10.96
C GLU A 261 0.89 4.57 -11.59
N ALA A 262 -0.22 5.07 -12.17
CA ALA A 262 -0.23 6.40 -12.78
C ALA A 262 -0.01 7.52 -11.76
N TRP A 263 -0.39 7.30 -10.49
CA TRP A 263 -0.26 8.27 -9.41
C TRP A 263 1.03 8.11 -8.60
N SER A 264 1.48 6.86 -8.33
CA SER A 264 2.65 6.56 -7.48
C SER A 264 3.96 7.16 -8.00
N SER A 265 4.04 7.35 -9.31
CA SER A 265 5.15 8.05 -9.98
C SER A 265 5.40 9.47 -9.43
N GLY A 266 4.37 10.11 -8.85
CA GLY A 266 4.47 11.46 -8.26
C GLY A 266 5.29 11.53 -6.97
N VAL A 267 5.53 10.38 -6.31
CA VAL A 267 6.43 10.24 -5.17
C VAL A 267 7.67 9.41 -5.51
N GLY A 268 7.89 9.15 -6.80
CA GLY A 268 9.05 8.40 -7.29
C GLY A 268 8.98 6.89 -7.02
N VAL A 269 7.79 6.33 -6.85
CA VAL A 269 7.55 4.88 -6.80
C VAL A 269 7.06 4.45 -8.19
N ASP A 270 7.73 3.48 -8.78
CA ASP A 270 7.43 2.98 -10.13
C ASP A 270 6.37 1.85 -10.11
N ALA A 271 5.96 1.41 -11.29
CA ALA A 271 4.96 0.36 -11.46
C ALA A 271 5.39 -0.98 -10.81
N ALA A 272 6.68 -1.33 -10.85
CA ALA A 272 7.19 -2.57 -10.27
C ALA A 272 7.09 -2.59 -8.73
N HIS A 273 6.96 -1.43 -8.12
CA HIS A 273 6.80 -1.24 -6.67
C HIS A 273 5.38 -0.77 -6.30
N THR A 274 4.42 -0.94 -7.21
CA THR A 274 3.01 -0.58 -6.97
C THR A 274 2.14 -1.82 -7.09
N ILE A 275 1.44 -2.15 -6.03
CA ILE A 275 0.50 -3.26 -5.92
C ILE A 275 -0.89 -2.66 -5.79
N GLY A 276 -1.82 -3.09 -6.64
CA GLY A 276 -3.21 -2.67 -6.64
C GLY A 276 -4.15 -3.82 -6.92
N VAL A 277 -5.43 -3.52 -7.14
CA VAL A 277 -6.39 -4.50 -7.64
C VAL A 277 -6.02 -4.79 -9.09
N ARG A 278 -5.53 -6.00 -9.33
CA ARG A 278 -4.94 -6.39 -10.61
C ARG A 278 -5.98 -7.06 -11.50
N SER A 279 -6.53 -6.31 -12.46
CA SER A 279 -7.44 -6.84 -13.46
C SER A 279 -6.72 -7.79 -14.41
N MET A 280 -7.42 -8.86 -14.83
CA MET A 280 -6.94 -9.77 -15.86
C MET A 280 -7.07 -9.14 -17.24
N VAL A 281 -6.18 -9.54 -18.14
CA VAL A 281 -6.14 -9.04 -19.53
C VAL A 281 -6.31 -10.22 -20.47
N ASP A 282 -7.24 -10.08 -21.42
CA ASP A 282 -7.42 -10.99 -22.54
C ASP A 282 -7.52 -10.19 -23.84
N GLY A 283 -6.91 -10.68 -24.93
CA GLY A 283 -6.87 -9.96 -26.21
C GLY A 283 -6.35 -8.51 -26.09
N GLY A 284 -5.50 -8.21 -25.09
CA GLY A 284 -4.95 -6.88 -24.83
C GLY A 284 -5.95 -5.89 -24.18
N ARG A 285 -7.06 -6.40 -23.63
CA ARG A 285 -8.10 -5.61 -22.94
C ARG A 285 -8.36 -6.17 -21.56
N PHE A 286 -8.71 -5.31 -20.61
CA PHE A 286 -9.18 -5.75 -19.31
C PHE A 286 -10.45 -6.58 -19.43
N THR A 287 -10.54 -7.63 -18.62
CA THR A 287 -11.76 -8.39 -18.38
C THR A 287 -12.36 -7.99 -17.03
N THR A 288 -13.50 -8.54 -16.67
CA THR A 288 -14.05 -8.45 -15.31
C THR A 288 -13.29 -9.33 -14.30
N GLY A 289 -12.38 -10.19 -14.79
CA GLY A 289 -11.53 -11.04 -13.96
C GLY A 289 -10.48 -10.24 -13.19
N ILE A 290 -10.23 -10.66 -11.95
CA ILE A 290 -9.23 -10.08 -11.04
C ILE A 290 -8.29 -11.19 -10.59
N ARG A 291 -6.99 -10.88 -10.50
CA ARG A 291 -5.98 -11.80 -9.98
C ARG A 291 -6.22 -12.12 -8.52
N GLY A 292 -6.09 -13.38 -8.17
CA GLY A 292 -6.13 -13.87 -6.81
C GLY A 292 -4.78 -13.75 -6.09
N CYS A 293 -4.77 -14.07 -4.80
CA CYS A 293 -3.58 -14.06 -3.97
C CYS A 293 -3.50 -15.32 -3.13
N GLY A 294 -2.27 -15.81 -2.92
CA GLY A 294 -2.01 -16.98 -2.10
C GLY A 294 -2.55 -18.26 -2.73
N ASP A 295 -3.50 -18.90 -2.07
CA ASP A 295 -4.25 -20.06 -2.55
C ASP A 295 -5.62 -19.70 -3.13
N VAL A 296 -6.01 -18.43 -3.09
CA VAL A 296 -7.21 -17.94 -3.80
C VAL A 296 -6.87 -17.77 -5.26
N LYS A 297 -7.62 -18.45 -6.12
CA LYS A 297 -7.42 -18.43 -7.57
C LYS A 297 -7.82 -17.09 -8.17
N ASP A 298 -7.34 -16.84 -9.39
CA ASP A 298 -7.85 -15.78 -10.24
C ASP A 298 -9.37 -15.96 -10.41
N GLY A 299 -10.12 -14.89 -10.25
CA GLY A 299 -11.57 -14.92 -10.26
C GLY A 299 -12.17 -13.54 -10.41
N HIS A 300 -13.08 -13.15 -9.54
CA HIS A 300 -13.82 -11.90 -9.64
C HIS A 300 -13.55 -10.92 -8.49
N GLY A 301 -12.44 -11.07 -7.79
CA GLY A 301 -12.06 -10.15 -6.73
C GLY A 301 -12.21 -10.71 -5.31
N GLU A 302 -12.13 -12.03 -5.15
CA GLU A 302 -12.22 -12.71 -3.85
C GLU A 302 -11.02 -12.44 -2.92
N ALA A 303 -9.92 -11.90 -3.47
CA ALA A 303 -8.69 -11.58 -2.75
C ALA A 303 -8.01 -10.33 -3.31
N ILE A 304 -8.57 -9.17 -3.06
CA ILE A 304 -7.98 -7.87 -3.42
C ILE A 304 -7.05 -7.35 -2.32
N PRO A 305 -6.23 -6.30 -2.54
CA PRO A 305 -5.43 -5.66 -1.49
C PRO A 305 -6.31 -4.91 -0.47
N TYR A 306 -7.00 -5.66 0.39
CA TYR A 306 -7.98 -5.20 1.36
C TYR A 306 -7.83 -5.97 2.68
N ILE A 307 -7.57 -5.30 3.77
CA ILE A 307 -7.29 -5.83 5.12
C ILE A 307 -6.23 -6.96 5.08
N ASP A 308 -6.65 -8.24 5.22
CA ASP A 308 -5.74 -9.40 5.18
C ASP A 308 -5.21 -9.64 3.76
N GLY A 309 -5.93 -9.21 2.74
CA GLY A 309 -5.47 -9.23 1.36
C GLY A 309 -4.20 -8.40 1.16
N LYS A 310 -4.06 -7.23 1.79
CA LYS A 310 -2.80 -6.46 1.71
C LYS A 310 -1.60 -7.26 2.22
N ARG A 311 -1.75 -7.99 3.34
CA ARG A 311 -0.70 -8.92 3.80
C ARG A 311 -0.39 -9.99 2.77
N CYS A 312 -1.42 -10.61 2.21
CA CYS A 312 -1.23 -11.67 1.21
C CYS A 312 -0.42 -11.15 0.01
N TRP A 313 -0.83 -10.03 -0.56
CA TRP A 313 -0.16 -9.43 -1.71
C TRP A 313 1.27 -8.99 -1.39
N ILE A 314 1.53 -8.40 -0.22
CA ILE A 314 2.88 -8.07 0.26
C ILE A 314 3.74 -9.33 0.35
N ASN A 315 3.23 -10.38 0.99
CA ASN A 315 3.95 -11.64 1.15
C ASN A 315 4.25 -12.29 -0.20
N GLN A 316 3.26 -12.32 -1.11
CA GLN A 316 3.41 -12.93 -2.43
C GLN A 316 4.34 -12.13 -3.34
N GLU A 317 4.10 -10.83 -3.50
CA GLU A 317 4.79 -10.01 -4.50
C GLU A 317 6.16 -9.53 -4.02
N ILE A 318 6.34 -9.25 -2.74
CA ILE A 318 7.59 -8.72 -2.20
C ILE A 318 8.45 -9.85 -1.64
N PHE A 319 7.91 -10.66 -0.74
CA PHE A 319 8.66 -11.71 -0.04
C PHE A 319 8.59 -13.07 -0.72
N LYS A 320 7.88 -13.20 -1.85
CA LYS A 320 7.78 -14.42 -2.68
C LYS A 320 7.21 -15.63 -1.95
N VAL A 321 6.43 -15.40 -0.90
CA VAL A 321 5.71 -16.45 -0.17
C VAL A 321 4.48 -16.85 -0.99
N LYS A 322 4.29 -18.16 -1.22
CA LYS A 322 3.23 -18.68 -2.10
C LYS A 322 2.17 -19.47 -1.34
N GLY A 323 1.01 -19.64 -1.97
CA GLY A 323 -0.09 -20.46 -1.48
C GLY A 323 -0.64 -19.95 -0.14
N ALA A 324 -1.26 -20.83 0.64
CA ALA A 324 -1.90 -20.49 1.91
C ALA A 324 -0.95 -19.82 2.93
N ALA A 325 0.37 -19.97 2.79
CA ALA A 325 1.35 -19.30 3.65
C ALA A 325 1.35 -17.78 3.47
N ALA A 326 0.95 -17.27 2.28
CA ALA A 326 0.89 -15.83 2.00
C ALA A 326 -0.10 -15.09 2.92
N TRP A 327 -1.12 -15.76 3.42
CA TRP A 327 -2.11 -15.17 4.34
C TRP A 327 -1.62 -15.02 5.78
N ARG A 328 -0.51 -15.66 6.13
CA ARG A 328 -0.02 -15.70 7.51
C ARG A 328 0.99 -14.58 7.77
N LYS A 329 1.04 -14.10 8.99
CA LYS A 329 2.14 -13.27 9.47
C LYS A 329 3.44 -14.07 9.39
N GLN A 330 4.42 -13.55 8.65
CA GLN A 330 5.72 -14.20 8.45
C GLN A 330 6.66 -13.93 9.64
N ASP A 331 7.83 -14.58 9.62
CA ASP A 331 8.91 -14.23 10.53
C ASP A 331 9.43 -12.79 10.28
N PRO A 332 10.15 -12.18 11.23
CA PRO A 332 10.59 -10.78 11.10
C PRO A 332 11.44 -10.47 9.86
N ALA A 333 12.17 -11.44 9.33
CA ALA A 333 13.01 -11.24 8.14
C ALA A 333 12.19 -11.13 6.84
N HIS A 334 10.98 -11.70 6.84
CA HIS A 334 10.03 -11.66 5.72
C HIS A 334 8.83 -10.76 6.03
N ARG A 335 9.08 -9.65 6.74
CA ARG A 335 8.08 -8.61 7.01
C ARG A 335 8.64 -7.23 6.69
N ILE A 336 7.74 -6.33 6.37
CA ILE A 336 8.07 -4.92 6.16
C ILE A 336 8.64 -4.29 7.45
N ALA A 337 9.56 -3.33 7.29
CA ALA A 337 10.09 -2.54 8.40
C ALA A 337 9.14 -1.39 8.77
N LEU A 338 8.45 -0.80 7.80
CA LEU A 338 7.47 0.27 8.00
C LEU A 338 6.19 -0.05 7.21
N GLY A 339 5.05 0.00 7.89
CA GLY A 339 3.72 -0.01 7.27
C GLY A 339 3.03 1.32 7.50
N GLY A 340 2.44 1.89 6.46
CA GLY A 340 1.68 3.15 6.55
C GLY A 340 0.26 2.98 5.99
N GLY A 341 -0.76 3.45 6.74
CA GLY A 341 -2.17 3.35 6.36
C GLY A 341 -3.06 4.36 7.07
N ASP A 342 -4.33 4.45 6.68
CA ASP A 342 -5.30 5.41 7.24
C ASP A 342 -6.64 4.76 7.62
N ALA A 343 -6.86 3.53 7.19
CA ALA A 343 -8.15 2.85 7.31
C ALA A 343 -8.01 1.41 7.83
N ASP A 344 -9.15 0.80 8.18
CA ASP A 344 -9.18 -0.59 8.63
C ASP A 344 -8.70 -1.54 7.51
N THR A 345 -8.78 -1.11 6.25
CA THR A 345 -8.23 -1.81 5.09
C THR A 345 -6.73 -2.08 5.19
N ASP A 346 -6.02 -1.34 6.04
CA ASP A 346 -4.56 -1.34 6.15
C ASP A 346 -4.05 -2.04 7.40
N VAL A 347 -4.94 -2.22 8.35
CA VAL A 347 -4.58 -2.58 9.72
C VAL A 347 -3.68 -3.80 9.81
N THR A 348 -3.92 -4.80 8.97
CA THR A 348 -3.18 -6.06 9.01
C THR A 348 -1.71 -5.88 8.67
N PHE A 349 -1.38 -5.25 7.53
CA PHE A 349 0.01 -5.07 7.14
C PHE A 349 0.72 -3.99 7.95
N VAL A 350 0.01 -2.93 8.35
CA VAL A 350 0.57 -1.90 9.24
C VAL A 350 0.98 -2.52 10.56
N ASN A 351 0.10 -3.33 11.18
CA ASN A 351 0.40 -4.04 12.44
C ASN A 351 1.47 -5.12 12.30
N ASP A 352 1.74 -5.63 11.09
CA ASP A 352 2.79 -6.60 10.84
C ASP A 352 4.19 -5.98 10.74
N ALA A 353 4.31 -4.68 10.58
CA ALA A 353 5.59 -4.01 10.45
C ALA A 353 6.52 -4.25 11.65
N THR A 354 7.83 -4.31 11.42
CA THR A 354 8.81 -4.66 12.47
C THR A 354 9.52 -3.46 13.08
N GLY A 355 9.43 -2.29 12.45
CA GLY A 355 10.11 -1.07 12.88
C GLY A 355 9.17 0.04 13.31
N ALA A 356 8.21 0.42 12.48
CA ALA A 356 7.20 1.43 12.82
C ALA A 356 5.85 1.16 12.15
N HIS A 357 4.77 1.58 12.81
CA HIS A 357 3.38 1.48 12.37
C HIS A 357 2.84 2.89 12.17
N LEU A 358 2.86 3.39 10.94
CA LEU A 358 2.37 4.73 10.62
C LEU A 358 0.86 4.70 10.37
N ALA A 359 0.11 5.48 11.12
CA ALA A 359 -1.32 5.63 10.93
C ALA A 359 -1.71 7.11 10.73
N ILE A 360 -2.62 7.35 9.78
CA ILE A 360 -3.29 8.64 9.60
C ILE A 360 -4.70 8.50 10.16
N ASN A 361 -5.03 9.30 11.15
CA ASN A 361 -6.33 9.21 11.82
C ASN A 361 -7.46 9.70 10.91
N ARG A 362 -8.30 8.76 10.45
CA ARG A 362 -9.57 8.99 9.76
C ARG A 362 -10.77 8.44 10.53
N ASN A 363 -10.67 8.33 11.85
CA ASN A 363 -11.72 7.79 12.71
C ASN A 363 -12.13 6.34 12.37
N LYS A 364 -11.20 5.53 11.80
CA LYS A 364 -11.44 4.12 11.48
C LYS A 364 -11.12 3.24 12.68
N ASN A 365 -12.06 2.35 13.02
CA ASN A 365 -12.10 1.70 14.32
C ASN A 365 -10.89 0.79 14.60
N GLU A 366 -10.65 -0.25 13.77
CA GLU A 366 -9.60 -1.24 14.07
C GLU A 366 -8.21 -0.60 14.06
N LEU A 367 -7.92 0.25 13.05
CA LEU A 367 -6.64 0.92 12.95
C LEU A 367 -6.38 1.83 14.14
N MET A 368 -7.37 2.63 14.54
CA MET A 368 -7.23 3.55 15.66
C MET A 368 -7.21 2.84 17.00
N CYS A 369 -7.94 1.75 17.17
CA CYS A 369 -7.85 0.92 18.38
C CYS A 369 -6.40 0.44 18.60
N ARG A 370 -5.73 -0.07 17.55
CA ARG A 370 -4.35 -0.53 17.66
C ARG A 370 -3.37 0.62 17.80
N GLY A 371 -3.56 1.69 17.02
CA GLY A 371 -2.67 2.85 17.03
C GLY A 371 -2.67 3.62 18.34
N LEU A 372 -3.82 3.74 18.99
CA LEU A 372 -3.96 4.43 20.29
C LEU A 372 -3.59 3.54 21.48
N ASP A 373 -3.77 2.20 21.37
CA ASP A 373 -3.29 1.23 22.35
C ASP A 373 -1.75 1.18 22.39
N ASP A 374 -1.11 1.34 21.23
CA ASP A 374 0.37 1.39 21.06
C ASP A 374 1.10 0.30 21.89
N ALA A 375 0.57 -0.92 21.88
CA ALA A 375 1.00 -2.02 22.76
C ALA A 375 2.51 -2.35 22.66
N ASP A 376 3.15 -2.02 21.54
CA ASP A 376 4.59 -2.26 21.32
C ASP A 376 5.45 -0.98 21.28
N GLY A 377 4.85 0.19 21.50
CA GLY A 377 5.52 1.50 21.53
C GLY A 377 6.01 2.01 20.17
N ARG A 378 5.57 1.39 19.06
CA ARG A 378 6.06 1.70 17.69
C ARG A 378 5.03 2.39 16.80
N TRP A 379 3.86 2.69 17.32
CA TRP A 379 2.85 3.40 16.56
C TRP A 379 3.17 4.89 16.44
N VAL A 380 2.97 5.40 15.24
CA VAL A 380 3.22 6.77 14.80
C VAL A 380 1.89 7.29 14.23
N VAL A 381 1.00 7.73 15.10
CA VAL A 381 -0.34 8.18 14.71
C VAL A 381 -0.33 9.69 14.48
N ASN A 382 -0.83 10.12 13.33
CA ASN A 382 -0.97 11.53 12.94
C ASN A 382 -2.43 11.84 12.63
N PRO A 383 -2.89 13.05 12.84
CA PRO A 383 -4.11 13.53 12.18
C PRO A 383 -3.85 13.60 10.66
N MET A 384 -4.90 13.71 9.86
CA MET A 384 -4.76 14.02 8.44
C MET A 384 -4.00 15.35 8.28
N PHE A 385 -3.06 15.40 7.35
CA PHE A 385 -2.19 16.58 7.18
C PHE A 385 -2.85 17.72 6.41
N ILE A 386 -3.94 17.44 5.71
CA ILE A 386 -4.78 18.41 5.01
C ILE A 386 -6.23 18.13 5.43
N ASP A 387 -6.96 19.15 5.82
CA ASP A 387 -8.34 19.08 6.34
C ASP A 387 -8.49 17.93 7.36
N PRO A 388 -7.81 18.03 8.53
CA PRO A 388 -7.88 17.00 9.54
C PRO A 388 -9.30 16.91 10.12
N LEU A 389 -9.71 15.67 10.43
CA LEU A 389 -11.00 15.46 11.09
C LEU A 389 -10.97 16.04 12.51
N PRO A 390 -12.11 16.58 12.98
CA PRO A 390 -12.24 16.99 14.37
C PRO A 390 -12.16 15.76 15.29
N ARG A 391 -11.97 16.03 16.58
CA ARG A 391 -12.00 15.01 17.61
C ARG A 391 -13.28 14.18 17.51
N LYS A 392 -13.13 12.85 17.53
CA LYS A 392 -14.27 11.92 17.60
C LYS A 392 -15.01 12.12 18.93
N SER A 393 -16.31 12.27 18.88
CA SER A 393 -17.15 12.56 20.05
C SER A 393 -17.23 11.40 21.05
N GLY A 394 -17.15 10.15 20.57
CA GLY A 394 -17.17 8.94 21.41
C GLY A 394 -15.86 8.18 21.33
N ALA A 395 -15.67 7.22 22.23
CA ALA A 395 -14.56 6.29 22.18
C ALA A 395 -14.64 5.41 20.92
N TYR A 396 -13.49 4.92 20.45
CA TYR A 396 -13.45 3.81 19.50
C TYR A 396 -13.88 2.53 20.22
N PRO A 397 -14.85 1.75 19.69
CA PRO A 397 -15.45 0.60 20.37
C PRO A 397 -14.54 -0.64 20.27
N CYS A 398 -13.32 -0.52 20.78
CA CYS A 398 -12.26 -1.51 20.60
C CYS A 398 -12.57 -2.82 21.31
N ALA A 399 -13.22 -2.73 22.48
CA ALA A 399 -13.54 -3.88 23.31
C ALA A 399 -14.75 -4.70 22.81
N THR A 400 -15.52 -4.15 21.86
CA THR A 400 -16.79 -4.77 21.39
C THR A 400 -16.85 -4.97 19.89
N GLU A 401 -16.74 -3.89 19.08
CA GLU A 401 -17.07 -3.84 17.67
C GLU A 401 -15.91 -3.33 16.78
N GLY A 402 -14.71 -3.19 17.37
CA GLY A 402 -13.57 -2.63 16.66
C GLY A 402 -12.98 -3.52 15.57
N TYR A 403 -13.30 -4.81 15.54
CA TYR A 403 -12.74 -5.81 14.62
C TYR A 403 -13.81 -6.42 13.73
N THR A 404 -13.62 -6.36 12.41
CA THR A 404 -14.48 -7.06 11.45
C THR A 404 -13.97 -8.49 11.23
N ARG A 405 -14.83 -9.50 11.45
CA ARG A 405 -14.50 -10.91 11.20
C ARG A 405 -14.65 -11.27 9.72
N PRO A 406 -14.13 -12.44 9.29
CA PRO A 406 -14.27 -12.92 7.91
C PRO A 406 -15.72 -13.05 7.42
N ASP A 407 -16.66 -13.31 8.32
CA ASP A 407 -18.10 -13.41 8.04
C ASP A 407 -18.83 -12.05 8.08
N GLY A 408 -18.09 -10.95 8.27
CA GLY A 408 -18.63 -9.60 8.37
C GLY A 408 -19.15 -9.21 9.76
N SER A 409 -19.26 -10.15 10.71
CA SER A 409 -19.66 -9.82 12.07
C SER A 409 -18.58 -9.04 12.80
N LEU A 410 -18.99 -8.19 13.73
CA LEU A 410 -18.08 -7.38 14.53
C LEU A 410 -17.62 -8.09 15.80
N GLY A 411 -16.50 -7.67 16.36
CA GLY A 411 -15.96 -8.21 17.58
C GLY A 411 -14.87 -7.34 18.19
N PRO A 412 -14.32 -7.77 19.34
CA PRO A 412 -13.26 -7.03 20.03
C PRO A 412 -11.93 -7.11 19.27
N VAL A 413 -11.19 -6.01 19.25
CA VAL A 413 -9.78 -5.98 18.84
C VAL A 413 -8.95 -6.69 19.91
N ARG A 414 -8.04 -7.58 19.47
CA ARG A 414 -7.16 -8.31 20.38
C ARG A 414 -5.69 -8.00 20.09
N ARG A 415 -4.90 -7.96 21.17
CA ARG A 415 -3.43 -7.91 21.12
C ARG A 415 -2.87 -9.29 20.74
N ALA A 416 -1.58 -9.37 20.51
CA ALA A 416 -0.89 -10.61 20.14
C ALA A 416 -0.96 -11.69 21.22
N ASP A 417 -1.09 -11.32 22.48
CA ASP A 417 -1.26 -12.20 23.63
C ASP A 417 -2.71 -12.67 23.85
N GLY A 418 -3.63 -12.23 22.98
CA GLY A 418 -5.05 -12.56 23.04
C GLY A 418 -5.87 -11.63 23.94
N SER A 419 -5.26 -10.74 24.69
CA SER A 419 -5.99 -9.77 25.53
C SER A 419 -6.79 -8.78 24.67
N VAL A 420 -7.95 -8.35 25.19
CA VAL A 420 -8.81 -7.39 24.51
C VAL A 420 -8.23 -5.99 24.67
N VAL A 421 -8.20 -5.23 23.59
CA VAL A 421 -7.88 -3.79 23.62
C VAL A 421 -9.05 -3.05 24.23
N PRO A 422 -8.86 -2.29 25.32
CA PRO A 422 -9.93 -1.47 25.88
C PRO A 422 -10.33 -0.36 24.91
N ASP A 423 -11.54 0.16 25.07
CA ASP A 423 -12.02 1.29 24.28
C ASP A 423 -11.06 2.48 24.36
N GLN A 424 -10.77 3.10 23.23
CA GLN A 424 -9.78 4.15 23.10
C GLN A 424 -10.46 5.52 22.89
N GLN A 425 -10.00 6.53 23.64
CA GLN A 425 -10.41 7.91 23.39
C GLN A 425 -9.56 8.54 22.29
N ASP A 426 -10.20 9.29 21.39
CA ASP A 426 -9.48 10.06 20.40
C ASP A 426 -8.67 11.18 21.07
N ARG A 427 -7.35 11.12 20.92
CA ARG A 427 -6.39 12.11 21.40
C ARG A 427 -5.49 12.66 20.31
N ILE A 428 -5.73 12.25 19.05
CA ILE A 428 -4.93 12.62 17.88
C ILE A 428 -5.86 13.11 16.78
N HIS A 429 -6.21 14.37 16.84
CA HIS A 429 -7.15 15.06 15.95
C HIS A 429 -6.59 16.41 15.51
N GLY A 430 -7.27 17.06 14.55
CA GLY A 430 -6.94 18.38 14.04
C GLY A 430 -7.39 19.55 14.95
#